data_855367dd9caa3c92f611ab599d2eaa30
#
_entry.id   855367dd9caa3c92f611ab599d2eaa30
#
_cell.length_a   1.000
_cell.length_b   1.000
_cell.length_c   1.000
_cell.angle_alpha   90.00
_cell.angle_beta   90.00
_cell.angle_gamma   90.00
#
_symmetry.space_group_name_H-M   'P 1'
#
loop_
_entity.id
_entity.type
_entity.pdbx_description
1 polymer ?
#
loop_
_entity_poly.entity_id
_entity_poly.type
_entity_poly.pdbx_seq_one_letter_code
_entity_poly.pdbx_strand_id
1 'polypeptide(L)'
;MGFHRPKMAKLRLACTLLACAKGLTPQRMPAAPKTAQNVATVEALGEAVAVAAPDAFDWFDHWYPVNVVDSMDPSRPHKVQLLGLNLVLWNDGATVGGEKAAGSWRAFEDSCPHRRGPLSEGRVEDDGTLLCSYHGWRYDGSGACSDLPYSPESKRERHQRSASCASFPTQVADGMVWVFPNRAISAIEALLKPAPLVSELHDPRPGEDRDWQVKIPAGVRDFPCGWDTMVENTLDPAHFCAAHHGTLGDRYSDPRAYAFKTTKKVSRDGGFELDGDMGSLEFVPPCLVKYRPNYGAMPFEGALVLATYCVPTAPGKVRPLATVLRDRAAPFGETLAERALAVFMGPTWFPGLVPKWFGHIASSVVLHQDAALLYEQYRNLIDEGYEPTKPGSKSFNQVCYMPNDVDRGVTAYRRWLQVHAGGGVPWACDDALPPRGSEDIFDMWDAHTSHCSHCLDAYRNFGIARDVAAGAVVVAALLPDAAPRLPVGLAAAALALGIDRFMGLFRRYEFSHHDND
;
A
#
# COMPACT_ATOMS: atom_id res chain seq x y z
N MET A 1 -0.74 3.91 -43.18
CA MET A 1 -1.64 4.99 -42.69
C MET A 1 -2.99 4.34 -42.42
N GLY A 2 -3.28 4.01 -41.18
CA GLY A 2 -4.52 3.40 -40.75
C GLY A 2 -4.91 3.98 -39.38
N PHE A 3 -5.76 4.99 -39.42
CA PHE A 3 -6.34 5.57 -38.22
C PHE A 3 -7.37 4.61 -37.61
N HIS A 4 -7.08 4.05 -36.44
CA HIS A 4 -8.09 3.40 -35.62
C HIS A 4 -8.81 4.45 -34.76
N ARG A 5 -10.13 4.61 -35.04
CA ARG A 5 -11.04 5.44 -34.24
C ARG A 5 -11.45 4.68 -32.98
N PRO A 6 -11.41 5.29 -31.78
CA PRO A 6 -12.04 4.71 -30.61
C PRO A 6 -13.56 4.86 -30.68
N LYS A 7 -14.29 3.76 -30.40
CA LYS A 7 -15.75 3.73 -30.28
C LYS A 7 -16.23 4.53 -29.09
N MET A 8 -16.91 5.63 -29.33
CA MET A 8 -17.64 6.36 -28.31
C MET A 8 -18.86 5.56 -27.83
N ALA A 9 -18.88 5.17 -26.57
CA ALA A 9 -20.09 4.68 -25.90
C ALA A 9 -20.94 5.89 -25.49
N LYS A 10 -22.18 5.88 -25.96
CA LYS A 10 -23.17 6.96 -25.78
C LYS A 10 -23.66 7.02 -24.32
N LEU A 11 -23.47 8.16 -23.71
CA LEU A 11 -24.12 8.56 -22.47
C LEU A 11 -25.63 8.69 -22.73
N ARG A 12 -26.45 7.82 -22.17
CA ARG A 12 -27.91 8.02 -22.08
C ARG A 12 -28.28 8.35 -20.65
N LEU A 13 -28.47 9.62 -20.41
CA LEU A 13 -29.27 10.13 -19.30
C LEU A 13 -30.73 10.06 -19.74
N ALA A 14 -31.53 9.23 -19.10
CA ALA A 14 -32.98 9.27 -19.25
C ALA A 14 -33.65 9.10 -17.87
N CYS A 15 -34.23 10.19 -17.40
CA CYS A 15 -35.31 10.17 -16.42
C CYS A 15 -36.44 9.27 -16.93
N THR A 16 -36.89 8.34 -16.07
CA THR A 16 -38.27 7.86 -16.16
C THR A 16 -38.76 7.49 -14.77
N LEU A 17 -39.52 8.41 -14.19
CA LEU A 17 -40.52 8.11 -13.18
C LEU A 17 -41.80 7.71 -13.91
N LEU A 18 -42.55 6.80 -13.27
CA LEU A 18 -43.91 6.29 -13.56
C LEU A 18 -44.02 5.09 -14.51
N ALA A 19 -44.30 3.95 -13.90
CA ALA A 19 -45.59 3.26 -14.09
C ALA A 19 -45.68 2.04 -13.14
N CYS A 20 -46.55 2.16 -12.18
CA CYS A 20 -47.08 1.06 -11.34
C CYS A 20 -48.06 0.16 -12.13
N ALA A 21 -48.12 -1.09 -11.67
CA ALA A 21 -49.20 -2.05 -11.80
C ALA A 21 -49.26 -2.91 -13.09
N LYS A 22 -48.86 -4.18 -12.90
CA LYS A 22 -49.77 -5.34 -13.12
C LYS A 22 -49.08 -6.66 -12.75
N GLY A 23 -49.63 -7.30 -11.76
CA GLY A 23 -49.88 -8.73 -11.59
C GLY A 23 -48.74 -9.72 -11.82
N LEU A 24 -48.04 -10.12 -10.73
CA LEU A 24 -47.34 -11.39 -10.67
C LEU A 24 -47.73 -12.15 -9.42
N THR A 25 -48.35 -13.30 -9.64
CA THR A 25 -48.68 -14.33 -8.65
C THR A 25 -47.43 -14.80 -7.92
N PRO A 26 -47.49 -15.07 -6.60
CA PRO A 26 -46.33 -15.53 -5.85
C PRO A 26 -46.05 -17.01 -6.16
N GLN A 27 -44.94 -17.30 -6.83
CA GLN A 27 -44.38 -18.64 -6.81
C GLN A 27 -43.76 -18.92 -5.45
N ARG A 28 -44.16 -20.04 -4.82
CA ARG A 28 -43.59 -20.58 -3.59
C ARG A 28 -42.09 -20.86 -3.83
N MET A 29 -41.23 -20.16 -3.08
CA MET A 29 -39.85 -20.55 -2.91
C MET A 29 -39.74 -21.81 -2.03
N PRO A 30 -38.84 -22.76 -2.33
CA PRO A 30 -38.56 -23.90 -1.47
C PRO A 30 -37.94 -23.42 -0.16
N ALA A 31 -38.35 -24.08 0.96
CA ALA A 31 -37.89 -23.79 2.30
C ALA A 31 -36.36 -23.95 2.40
N ALA A 32 -35.67 -22.93 2.92
CA ALA A 32 -34.28 -22.97 3.27
C ALA A 32 -34.02 -24.07 4.35
N PRO A 33 -32.89 -24.79 4.27
CA PRO A 33 -32.54 -25.74 5.31
C PRO A 33 -32.28 -24.98 6.62
N LYS A 34 -32.81 -25.52 7.71
CA LYS A 34 -32.57 -25.02 9.07
C LYS A 34 -31.07 -25.21 9.39
N THR A 35 -30.27 -24.19 9.23
CA THR A 35 -28.93 -24.13 9.81
C THR A 35 -29.07 -23.89 11.30
N ALA A 36 -28.61 -24.84 12.08
CA ALA A 36 -28.46 -24.70 13.52
C ALA A 36 -27.60 -23.47 13.83
N GLN A 37 -28.10 -22.59 14.67
CA GLN A 37 -27.32 -21.49 15.24
C GLN A 37 -26.22 -22.10 16.13
N ASN A 38 -25.01 -22.22 15.59
CA ASN A 38 -23.83 -22.38 16.42
C ASN A 38 -23.45 -20.98 16.92
N VAL A 39 -23.81 -20.73 18.17
CA VAL A 39 -23.17 -19.70 18.98
C VAL A 39 -21.76 -20.22 19.23
N ALA A 40 -20.81 -19.84 18.38
CA ALA A 40 -19.40 -20.05 18.63
C ALA A 40 -19.01 -19.12 19.78
N THR A 41 -18.76 -19.70 20.92
CA THR A 41 -18.15 -19.04 22.07
C THR A 41 -16.74 -18.57 21.70
N VAL A 42 -16.27 -17.53 22.37
CA VAL A 42 -14.95 -16.85 22.17
C VAL A 42 -13.75 -17.81 22.29
N GLU A 43 -13.95 -19.03 22.74
CA GLU A 43 -12.96 -20.12 22.79
C GLU A 43 -12.60 -20.75 21.42
N ALA A 44 -13.46 -20.61 20.41
CA ALA A 44 -13.21 -21.23 19.08
C ALA A 44 -12.19 -20.49 18.21
N LEU A 45 -11.78 -19.26 18.56
CA LEU A 45 -10.70 -18.53 17.88
C LEU A 45 -9.28 -18.92 18.37
N GLY A 46 -9.18 -19.70 19.44
CA GLY A 46 -7.91 -20.22 19.97
C GLY A 46 -7.46 -21.56 19.36
N GLU A 47 -8.34 -22.29 18.69
CA GLU A 47 -8.02 -23.67 18.23
C GLU A 47 -7.71 -23.82 16.74
N ALA A 48 -7.82 -22.78 15.92
CA ALA A 48 -7.50 -22.83 14.50
C ALA A 48 -6.06 -22.37 14.15
N VAL A 49 -5.25 -22.03 15.14
CA VAL A 49 -3.82 -21.85 14.90
C VAL A 49 -3.21 -23.25 14.88
N ALA A 50 -2.92 -23.76 13.67
CA ALA A 50 -2.08 -24.95 13.52
C ALA A 50 -0.89 -24.79 14.46
N VAL A 51 -0.67 -25.79 15.35
CA VAL A 51 0.46 -25.78 16.27
C VAL A 51 1.73 -25.69 15.44
N ALA A 52 2.24 -24.47 15.25
CA ALA A 52 3.52 -24.25 14.61
C ALA A 52 4.57 -25.05 15.37
N ALA A 53 5.52 -25.64 14.65
CA ALA A 53 6.68 -26.25 15.29
C ALA A 53 7.29 -25.22 16.27
N PRO A 54 7.80 -25.62 17.44
CA PRO A 54 8.25 -24.70 18.50
C PRO A 54 9.29 -23.66 18.07
N ASP A 55 9.86 -23.81 16.87
CA ASP A 55 10.85 -22.90 16.27
C ASP A 55 10.35 -22.16 15.01
N ALA A 56 9.05 -22.22 14.68
CA ALA A 56 8.52 -21.52 13.52
C ALA A 56 8.43 -20.00 13.76
N PHE A 57 8.60 -19.21 12.69
CA PHE A 57 8.43 -17.76 12.71
C PHE A 57 6.96 -17.41 12.97
N ASP A 58 6.71 -16.60 14.00
CA ASP A 58 5.35 -16.15 14.34
C ASP A 58 5.05 -14.81 13.67
N TRP A 59 4.25 -14.83 12.62
CA TRP A 59 3.86 -13.66 11.86
C TRP A 59 3.12 -12.61 12.69
N PHE A 60 2.40 -13.00 13.71
CA PHE A 60 1.64 -12.08 14.56
C PHE A 60 2.46 -11.52 15.73
N ASP A 61 3.71 -11.92 15.86
CA ASP A 61 4.61 -11.49 16.95
C ASP A 61 5.68 -10.48 16.48
N HIS A 62 5.36 -9.67 15.45
CA HIS A 62 6.26 -8.69 14.86
C HIS A 62 5.56 -7.37 14.56
N TRP A 63 6.34 -6.28 14.50
CA TRP A 63 5.90 -4.98 14.06
C TRP A 63 5.84 -4.88 12.54
N TYR A 64 4.78 -4.23 12.03
CA TYR A 64 4.61 -3.93 10.60
C TYR A 64 4.29 -2.45 10.40
N PRO A 65 4.93 -1.74 9.45
CA PRO A 65 4.51 -0.40 9.08
C PRO A 65 3.25 -0.54 8.23
N VAL A 66 2.20 0.19 8.54
CA VAL A 66 0.91 0.04 7.86
C VAL A 66 0.51 1.26 7.04
N ASN A 67 1.07 2.43 7.36
CA ASN A 67 0.83 3.65 6.58
C ASN A 67 1.89 4.72 6.90
N VAL A 68 1.97 5.76 6.07
CA VAL A 68 2.84 6.92 6.25
C VAL A 68 2.05 8.04 6.91
N VAL A 69 2.57 8.57 8.03
CA VAL A 69 1.90 9.61 8.83
C VAL A 69 1.54 10.83 7.97
N ASP A 70 2.47 11.31 7.17
CA ASP A 70 2.33 12.50 6.32
C ASP A 70 1.28 12.34 5.20
N SER A 71 0.94 11.10 4.83
CA SER A 71 -0.09 10.81 3.83
C SER A 71 -1.50 10.75 4.39
N MET A 72 -1.65 10.70 5.71
CA MET A 72 -2.94 10.55 6.37
C MET A 72 -3.48 11.87 6.92
N ASP A 73 -4.78 12.06 6.76
CA ASP A 73 -5.51 13.14 7.41
C ASP A 73 -5.80 12.75 8.88
N PRO A 74 -5.24 13.43 9.89
CA PRO A 74 -5.46 13.07 11.28
C PRO A 74 -6.90 13.34 11.77
N SER A 75 -7.72 14.07 11.01
CA SER A 75 -9.10 14.40 11.38
C SER A 75 -10.11 13.31 11.07
N ARG A 76 -9.68 12.23 10.39
CA ARG A 76 -10.58 11.13 9.98
C ARG A 76 -9.95 9.76 10.24
N PRO A 77 -10.77 8.69 10.38
CA PRO A 77 -10.27 7.33 10.41
C PRO A 77 -9.83 6.85 9.02
N HIS A 78 -8.89 5.90 8.99
CA HIS A 78 -8.32 5.31 7.78
C HIS A 78 -8.42 3.78 7.85
N LYS A 79 -9.00 3.18 6.82
CA LYS A 79 -9.05 1.73 6.69
C LYS A 79 -7.71 1.18 6.22
N VAL A 80 -7.22 0.12 6.88
CA VAL A 80 -6.03 -0.62 6.47
C VAL A 80 -6.24 -2.12 6.68
N GLN A 81 -5.46 -2.93 5.97
CA GLN A 81 -5.40 -4.38 6.18
C GLN A 81 -3.99 -4.80 6.58
N LEU A 82 -3.89 -5.80 7.46
CA LEU A 82 -2.62 -6.38 7.88
C LEU A 82 -2.83 -7.87 8.20
N LEU A 83 -2.10 -8.77 7.55
CA LEU A 83 -2.17 -10.23 7.75
C LEU A 83 -3.60 -10.80 7.67
N GLY A 84 -4.46 -10.20 6.86
CA GLY A 84 -5.88 -10.56 6.76
C GLY A 84 -6.78 -9.88 7.80
N LEU A 85 -6.23 -9.16 8.77
CA LEU A 85 -7.01 -8.35 9.73
C LEU A 85 -7.49 -7.08 9.05
N ASN A 86 -8.76 -6.73 9.22
CA ASN A 86 -9.29 -5.42 8.87
C ASN A 86 -9.11 -4.47 10.05
N LEU A 87 -8.39 -3.40 9.87
CA LEU A 87 -8.05 -2.42 10.89
C LEU A 87 -8.51 -1.03 10.50
N VAL A 88 -8.82 -0.22 11.51
CA VAL A 88 -8.99 1.23 11.39
C VAL A 88 -7.83 1.91 12.11
N LEU A 89 -7.12 2.81 11.40
CA LEU A 89 -6.16 3.74 11.99
C LEU A 89 -6.84 5.09 12.22
N TRP A 90 -6.59 5.72 13.34
CA TRP A 90 -7.12 7.04 13.65
C TRP A 90 -6.23 7.77 14.66
N ASN A 91 -6.30 9.10 14.69
CA ASN A 91 -5.49 9.92 15.57
C ASN A 91 -6.34 10.45 16.72
N ASP A 92 -5.96 10.19 17.97
CA ASP A 92 -6.71 10.54 19.17
C ASP A 92 -6.47 11.97 19.68
N GLY A 93 -5.81 12.84 18.90
CA GLY A 93 -5.64 14.24 19.25
C GLY A 93 -6.97 14.98 19.27
N ALA A 94 -7.23 15.74 20.34
CA ALA A 94 -8.40 16.59 20.45
C ALA A 94 -8.27 17.83 19.56
N THR A 95 -9.39 18.42 19.14
CA THR A 95 -9.45 19.69 18.41
C THR A 95 -9.58 20.83 19.41
N VAL A 96 -8.61 21.74 19.46
CA VAL A 96 -8.59 22.90 20.36
C VAL A 96 -8.49 24.17 19.52
N GLY A 97 -9.46 25.07 19.68
CA GLY A 97 -9.46 26.33 18.94
C GLY A 97 -9.60 26.18 17.41
N GLY A 98 -10.14 25.06 16.93
CA GLY A 98 -10.26 24.73 15.50
C GLY A 98 -9.02 24.04 14.91
N GLU A 99 -7.96 23.83 15.69
CA GLU A 99 -6.76 23.09 15.30
C GLU A 99 -6.70 21.73 16.03
N LYS A 100 -6.32 20.68 15.30
CA LYS A 100 -6.13 19.35 15.87
C LYS A 100 -4.80 19.31 16.64
N ALA A 101 -4.89 18.99 17.93
CA ALA A 101 -3.70 18.78 18.76
C ALA A 101 -2.94 17.52 18.29
N ALA A 102 -1.64 17.50 18.60
CA ALA A 102 -0.85 16.30 18.39
C ALA A 102 -1.40 15.17 19.24
N GLY A 103 -1.87 14.11 18.60
CA GLY A 103 -2.36 12.89 19.23
C GLY A 103 -1.50 11.70 18.86
N SER A 104 -1.84 10.54 19.42
CA SER A 104 -1.25 9.27 19.05
C SER A 104 -2.08 8.59 17.97
N TRP A 105 -1.42 7.94 17.03
CA TRP A 105 -2.09 7.04 16.09
C TRP A 105 -2.49 5.77 16.82
N ARG A 106 -3.73 5.34 16.63
CA ARG A 106 -4.32 4.14 17.22
C ARG A 106 -4.74 3.17 16.13
N ALA A 107 -4.75 1.89 16.46
CA ALA A 107 -5.26 0.84 15.59
C ALA A 107 -6.29 0.00 16.33
N PHE A 108 -7.48 -0.13 15.75
CA PHE A 108 -8.54 -1.02 16.26
C PHE A 108 -8.94 -2.02 15.18
N GLU A 109 -9.57 -3.11 15.58
CA GLU A 109 -10.35 -3.92 14.65
C GLU A 109 -11.40 -3.05 13.98
N ASP A 110 -11.50 -3.06 12.66
CA ASP A 110 -12.47 -2.25 11.91
C ASP A 110 -13.87 -2.82 12.03
N SER A 111 -14.33 -2.98 13.26
CA SER A 111 -15.58 -3.68 13.59
C SER A 111 -16.12 -3.19 14.94
N CYS A 112 -17.16 -2.36 14.91
CA CYS A 112 -17.84 -1.88 16.09
C CYS A 112 -18.45 -3.06 16.89
N PRO A 113 -18.16 -3.23 18.19
CA PRO A 113 -18.66 -4.34 19.01
C PRO A 113 -20.21 -4.36 19.12
N HIS A 114 -20.90 -3.25 18.84
CA HIS A 114 -22.35 -3.22 18.86
C HIS A 114 -22.98 -4.17 17.83
N ARG A 115 -22.74 -3.93 16.52
CA ARG A 115 -23.36 -4.68 15.42
C ARG A 115 -22.42 -4.83 14.22
N ARG A 116 -21.12 -4.85 14.45
CA ARG A 116 -20.07 -5.09 13.47
C ARG A 116 -20.01 -4.08 12.32
N GLY A 117 -20.60 -2.88 12.49
CA GLY A 117 -20.40 -1.80 11.51
C GLY A 117 -18.95 -1.36 11.46
N PRO A 118 -18.40 -0.98 10.27
CA PRO A 118 -17.03 -0.55 10.15
C PRO A 118 -16.78 0.77 10.88
N LEU A 119 -15.73 0.82 11.68
CA LEU A 119 -15.29 2.04 12.39
C LEU A 119 -14.57 3.01 11.47
N SER A 120 -14.00 2.51 10.37
CA SER A 120 -13.38 3.32 9.33
C SER A 120 -14.37 4.25 8.58
N GLU A 121 -15.66 3.94 8.60
CA GLU A 121 -16.73 4.83 8.12
C GLU A 121 -17.21 5.82 9.20
N GLY A 122 -16.54 5.80 10.35
CA GLY A 122 -16.81 6.67 11.48
C GLY A 122 -16.21 8.06 11.32
N ARG A 123 -16.02 8.73 12.44
CA ARG A 123 -15.35 10.03 12.52
C ARG A 123 -14.56 10.19 13.81
N VAL A 124 -13.55 11.03 13.76
CA VAL A 124 -12.86 11.47 14.96
C VAL A 124 -13.55 12.73 15.47
N GLU A 125 -14.03 12.69 16.70
CA GLU A 125 -14.71 13.81 17.35
C GLU A 125 -13.70 14.84 17.91
N ASP A 126 -14.18 16.04 18.27
CA ASP A 126 -13.34 17.13 18.75
C ASP A 126 -12.57 16.80 20.05
N ASP A 127 -13.10 15.90 20.86
CA ASP A 127 -12.44 15.40 22.08
C ASP A 127 -11.43 14.28 21.83
N GLY A 128 -11.18 13.96 20.54
CA GLY A 128 -10.25 12.92 20.14
C GLY A 128 -10.79 11.49 20.24
N THR A 129 -12.07 11.26 20.47
CA THR A 129 -12.68 9.92 20.46
C THR A 129 -13.10 9.49 19.06
N LEU A 130 -13.10 8.17 18.79
CA LEU A 130 -13.60 7.58 17.56
C LEU A 130 -15.10 7.27 17.68
N LEU A 131 -15.94 7.90 16.84
CA LEU A 131 -17.37 7.69 16.80
C LEU A 131 -17.76 6.71 15.68
N CYS A 132 -18.53 5.68 16.01
CA CYS A 132 -19.16 4.80 15.04
C CYS A 132 -20.36 5.48 14.37
N SER A 133 -20.32 5.69 13.06
CA SER A 133 -21.40 6.38 12.31
C SER A 133 -22.72 5.63 12.31
N TYR A 134 -22.76 4.34 12.69
CA TYR A 134 -23.99 3.56 12.65
C TYR A 134 -24.95 3.91 13.81
N HIS A 135 -24.45 3.98 15.08
CA HIS A 135 -25.29 4.26 16.24
C HIS A 135 -24.64 5.23 17.25
N GLY A 136 -23.60 5.96 16.87
CA GLY A 136 -23.00 6.99 17.69
C GLY A 136 -22.22 6.48 18.90
N TRP A 137 -21.88 5.20 18.97
CA TRP A 137 -20.98 4.72 20.03
C TRP A 137 -19.60 5.30 19.88
N ARG A 138 -19.00 5.72 21.00
CA ARG A 138 -17.70 6.39 20.99
C ARG A 138 -16.65 5.61 21.77
N TYR A 139 -15.42 5.66 21.31
CA TYR A 139 -14.30 4.92 21.87
C TYR A 139 -13.13 5.84 22.08
N ASP A 140 -12.45 5.71 23.22
CA ASP A 140 -11.18 6.39 23.50
C ASP A 140 -9.99 5.64 22.89
N GLY A 141 -8.76 6.21 23.01
CA GLY A 141 -7.54 5.64 22.45
C GLY A 141 -7.14 4.27 23.00
N SER A 142 -7.74 3.83 24.11
CA SER A 142 -7.53 2.49 24.68
C SER A 142 -8.49 1.43 24.11
N GLY A 143 -9.52 1.86 23.38
CA GLY A 143 -10.63 1.03 22.91
C GLY A 143 -11.80 0.95 23.92
N ALA A 144 -11.70 1.61 25.06
CA ALA A 144 -12.82 1.66 26.01
C ALA A 144 -13.96 2.50 25.44
N CYS A 145 -15.21 2.04 25.68
CA CYS A 145 -16.38 2.77 25.24
C CYS A 145 -16.59 4.00 26.14
N SER A 146 -16.46 5.20 25.58
CA SER A 146 -16.61 6.48 26.28
C SER A 146 -18.06 6.99 26.30
N ASP A 147 -18.87 6.66 25.26
CA ASP A 147 -20.27 7.06 25.19
C ASP A 147 -21.16 6.04 24.47
N LEU A 148 -22.38 5.90 25.02
CA LEU A 148 -23.49 5.05 24.54
C LEU A 148 -24.78 5.86 24.51
N PRO A 149 -25.10 6.61 23.44
CA PRO A 149 -26.20 7.60 23.41
C PRO A 149 -27.57 7.04 23.80
N TYR A 150 -27.83 5.79 23.44
CA TYR A 150 -29.16 5.16 23.68
C TYR A 150 -29.19 4.30 24.95
N SER A 151 -28.13 4.31 25.76
CA SER A 151 -28.13 3.56 27.03
C SER A 151 -28.80 4.38 28.13
N PRO A 152 -29.77 3.80 28.91
CA PRO A 152 -30.28 4.44 30.08
C PRO A 152 -29.17 4.79 31.07
N GLU A 153 -29.23 5.97 31.68
CA GLU A 153 -28.16 6.46 32.55
C GLU A 153 -27.84 5.49 33.70
N SER A 154 -28.84 4.88 34.29
CA SER A 154 -28.71 3.87 35.35
C SER A 154 -27.93 2.59 34.95
N LYS A 155 -27.78 2.33 33.65
CA LYS A 155 -27.08 1.15 33.12
C LYS A 155 -25.85 1.51 32.26
N ARG A 156 -25.65 2.80 31.97
CA ARG A 156 -24.65 3.29 31.01
C ARG A 156 -23.25 2.78 31.34
N GLU A 157 -22.78 2.99 32.54
CA GLU A 157 -21.46 2.57 32.99
C GLU A 157 -21.23 1.05 32.87
N ARG A 158 -22.25 0.24 33.20
CA ARG A 158 -22.18 -1.21 33.04
C ARG A 158 -22.08 -1.61 31.57
N HIS A 159 -22.87 -0.95 30.72
CA HIS A 159 -22.87 -1.23 29.28
C HIS A 159 -21.55 -0.79 28.62
N GLN A 160 -21.00 0.36 29.01
CA GLN A 160 -19.71 0.85 28.52
C GLN A 160 -18.57 -0.14 28.81
N ARG A 161 -18.51 -0.69 30.03
CA ARG A 161 -17.49 -1.70 30.40
C ARG A 161 -17.53 -2.97 29.53
N SER A 162 -18.69 -3.29 28.97
CA SER A 162 -18.89 -4.47 28.11
C SER A 162 -18.77 -4.17 26.62
N ALA A 163 -18.53 -2.91 26.23
CA ALA A 163 -18.60 -2.43 24.87
C ALA A 163 -17.26 -1.97 24.29
N SER A 164 -16.14 -2.52 24.78
CA SER A 164 -14.79 -2.14 24.34
C SER A 164 -14.48 -2.67 22.94
N CYS A 165 -13.77 -1.87 22.14
CA CYS A 165 -13.17 -2.28 20.87
C CYS A 165 -11.86 -3.06 21.09
N ALA A 166 -11.56 -4.00 20.21
CA ALA A 166 -10.27 -4.64 20.16
C ALA A 166 -9.22 -3.65 19.62
N SER A 167 -8.25 -3.30 20.45
CA SER A 167 -7.14 -2.42 20.11
C SER A 167 -5.85 -3.21 19.89
N PHE A 168 -4.96 -2.66 19.06
CA PHE A 168 -3.65 -3.22 18.78
C PHE A 168 -2.56 -2.22 19.20
N PRO A 169 -1.40 -2.68 19.72
CA PRO A 169 -0.26 -1.81 19.98
C PRO A 169 0.18 -1.05 18.73
N THR A 170 0.46 0.24 18.88
CA THR A 170 0.92 1.12 17.82
C THR A 170 2.12 1.93 18.26
N GLN A 171 2.97 2.29 17.31
CA GLN A 171 4.04 3.27 17.48
C GLN A 171 4.24 4.05 16.18
N VAL A 172 4.92 5.19 16.27
CA VAL A 172 5.38 5.95 15.09
C VAL A 172 6.90 5.94 15.07
N ALA A 173 7.47 5.46 13.98
CA ALA A 173 8.92 5.47 13.73
C ALA A 173 9.17 5.69 12.24
N ASP A 174 10.24 6.39 11.88
CA ASP A 174 10.64 6.73 10.51
C ASP A 174 9.49 7.33 9.66
N GLY A 175 8.61 8.11 10.29
CA GLY A 175 7.46 8.74 9.63
C GLY A 175 6.33 7.78 9.28
N MET A 176 6.38 6.54 9.76
CA MET A 176 5.36 5.51 9.52
C MET A 176 4.63 5.14 10.81
N VAL A 177 3.35 4.78 10.68
CA VAL A 177 2.57 4.15 11.75
C VAL A 177 2.82 2.65 11.68
N TRP A 178 3.25 2.09 12.80
CA TRP A 178 3.50 0.67 12.99
C TRP A 178 2.41 0.06 13.85
N VAL A 179 2.01 -1.16 13.50
CA VAL A 179 1.05 -1.95 14.26
C VAL A 179 1.68 -3.28 14.63
N PHE A 180 1.46 -3.70 15.86
CA PHE A 180 1.76 -5.05 16.33
C PHE A 180 0.45 -5.87 16.28
N PRO A 181 0.32 -6.86 15.40
CA PRO A 181 -0.98 -7.48 15.08
C PRO A 181 -1.46 -8.50 16.12
N ASN A 182 -0.94 -8.47 17.33
CA ASN A 182 -1.35 -9.32 18.45
C ASN A 182 -2.01 -8.48 19.55
N ARG A 183 -3.32 -8.63 19.70
CA ARG A 183 -4.11 -7.92 20.73
C ARG A 183 -4.00 -8.52 22.14
N ALA A 184 -3.38 -9.69 22.27
CA ALA A 184 -3.25 -10.38 23.56
C ALA A 184 -2.11 -9.82 24.41
N ILE A 185 -1.17 -9.07 23.81
CA ILE A 185 -0.06 -8.45 24.55
C ILE A 185 -0.34 -6.97 24.82
N SER A 186 0.24 -6.46 25.90
CA SER A 186 0.17 -5.03 26.21
C SER A 186 1.05 -4.20 25.25
N ALA A 187 0.76 -2.90 25.16
CA ALA A 187 1.59 -1.98 24.39
C ALA A 187 3.04 -1.94 24.91
N ILE A 188 3.25 -2.10 26.23
CA ILE A 188 4.58 -2.14 26.83
C ILE A 188 5.35 -3.38 26.38
N GLU A 189 4.72 -4.55 26.42
CA GLU A 189 5.34 -5.80 25.97
C GLU A 189 5.68 -5.76 24.49
N ALA A 190 4.79 -5.19 23.65
CA ALA A 190 5.06 -5.01 22.25
C ALA A 190 6.27 -4.09 22.01
N LEU A 191 6.40 -2.98 22.76
CA LEU A 191 7.53 -2.05 22.63
C LEU A 191 8.88 -2.64 23.08
N LEU A 192 8.88 -3.73 23.86
CA LEU A 192 10.10 -4.47 24.17
C LEU A 192 10.62 -5.30 22.98
N LYS A 193 9.80 -5.48 21.94
CA LYS A 193 10.19 -6.16 20.70
C LYS A 193 10.61 -5.12 19.66
N PRO A 194 11.82 -5.25 19.06
CA PRO A 194 12.32 -4.25 18.12
C PRO A 194 11.50 -4.27 16.82
N ALA A 195 11.12 -3.10 16.34
CA ALA A 195 10.64 -2.95 14.98
C ALA A 195 11.81 -3.09 13.99
N PRO A 196 11.60 -3.70 12.81
CA PRO A 196 12.64 -3.84 11.79
C PRO A 196 12.87 -2.50 11.07
N LEU A 197 13.40 -1.51 11.78
CA LEU A 197 13.72 -0.20 11.24
C LEU A 197 14.88 -0.26 10.26
N VAL A 198 15.01 0.75 9.40
CA VAL A 198 16.14 0.86 8.48
C VAL A 198 17.39 1.23 9.27
N SER A 199 18.28 0.25 9.46
CA SER A 199 19.47 0.36 10.31
C SER A 199 20.37 1.55 9.97
N GLU A 200 20.45 1.91 8.71
CA GLU A 200 21.23 3.05 8.22
C GLU A 200 20.83 4.38 8.87
N LEU A 201 19.58 4.53 9.28
CA LEU A 201 19.08 5.73 9.96
C LEU A 201 19.34 5.74 11.46
N HIS A 202 19.50 4.54 12.08
CA HIS A 202 19.50 4.40 13.53
C HIS A 202 20.82 3.86 14.09
N ASP A 203 21.45 2.95 13.35
CA ASP A 203 22.69 2.28 13.77
C ASP A 203 23.59 2.07 12.54
N PRO A 204 24.29 3.11 12.11
CA PRO A 204 25.21 3.00 10.98
C PRO A 204 26.27 1.95 11.27
N ARG A 205 26.68 1.20 10.26
CA ARG A 205 27.69 0.12 10.39
C ARG A 205 28.97 0.68 11.02
N PRO A 206 29.59 -0.05 11.96
CA PRO A 206 30.86 0.38 12.57
C PRO A 206 31.93 0.67 11.50
N GLY A 207 32.51 1.85 11.54
CA GLY A 207 33.52 2.31 10.57
C GLY A 207 32.97 2.95 9.29
N GLU A 208 31.66 3.04 9.12
CA GLU A 208 31.02 3.87 8.08
C GLU A 208 30.84 5.29 8.63
N ASP A 209 31.65 6.23 8.16
CA ASP A 209 31.45 7.68 8.38
C ASP A 209 30.47 8.24 7.35
N ARG A 210 29.22 7.73 7.39
CA ARG A 210 28.16 8.08 6.46
C ARG A 210 27.01 8.76 7.17
N ASP A 211 26.51 9.85 6.58
CA ASP A 211 25.35 10.62 7.07
C ASP A 211 24.13 10.30 6.18
N TRP A 212 23.41 9.24 6.52
CA TRP A 212 22.24 8.78 5.76
C TRP A 212 21.02 9.67 6.00
N GLN A 213 20.38 10.04 4.92
CA GLN A 213 19.13 10.80 4.94
C GLN A 213 18.07 10.17 4.05
N VAL A 214 16.83 10.25 4.51
CA VAL A 214 15.66 9.95 3.67
C VAL A 214 15.59 10.99 2.54
N LYS A 215 15.64 10.54 1.30
CA LYS A 215 15.51 11.37 0.10
C LYS A 215 14.14 11.23 -0.54
N ILE A 216 13.65 10.01 -0.65
CA ILE A 216 12.29 9.75 -1.05
C ILE A 216 11.57 9.23 0.18
N PRO A 217 10.66 10.02 0.79
CA PRO A 217 9.82 9.52 1.87
C PRO A 217 9.04 8.30 1.41
N ALA A 218 8.73 7.40 2.35
CA ALA A 218 7.96 6.23 2.02
C ALA A 218 6.65 6.60 1.32
N GLY A 219 6.45 6.08 0.11
CA GLY A 219 5.17 6.10 -0.59
C GLY A 219 4.37 4.87 -0.22
N VAL A 220 3.05 4.99 -0.21
CA VAL A 220 2.11 3.89 0.06
C VAL A 220 1.31 3.61 -1.18
N ARG A 221 1.26 2.34 -1.59
CA ARG A 221 0.37 1.90 -2.66
C ARG A 221 -0.01 0.45 -2.45
N ASP A 222 -1.28 0.11 -2.63
CA ASP A 222 -1.75 -1.27 -2.61
C ASP A 222 -1.62 -1.92 -3.98
N PHE A 223 -1.16 -3.18 -4.01
CA PHE A 223 -1.04 -3.99 -5.22
C PHE A 223 -1.85 -5.28 -5.11
N PRO A 224 -2.55 -5.67 -6.18
CA PRO A 224 -3.28 -6.93 -6.25
C PRO A 224 -2.37 -8.10 -6.67
N CYS A 225 -1.26 -8.30 -5.98
CA CYS A 225 -0.35 -9.44 -6.19
C CYS A 225 0.07 -10.05 -4.86
N GLY A 226 0.62 -11.25 -4.89
CA GLY A 226 1.16 -11.90 -3.69
C GLY A 226 2.25 -11.06 -3.03
N TRP A 227 2.18 -10.89 -1.70
CA TRP A 227 3.21 -10.17 -0.96
C TRP A 227 4.59 -10.81 -1.12
N ASP A 228 4.63 -12.14 -1.21
CA ASP A 228 5.83 -12.94 -1.43
C ASP A 228 6.42 -12.72 -2.83
N THR A 229 5.58 -12.54 -3.85
CA THR A 229 6.00 -12.17 -5.21
C THR A 229 6.57 -10.76 -5.26
N MET A 230 6.02 -9.81 -4.48
CA MET A 230 6.57 -8.48 -4.33
C MET A 230 7.95 -8.50 -3.64
N VAL A 231 8.14 -9.35 -2.62
CA VAL A 231 9.45 -9.53 -1.99
C VAL A 231 10.47 -10.10 -2.98
N GLU A 232 10.08 -11.06 -3.83
CA GLU A 232 10.94 -11.57 -4.91
C GLU A 232 11.37 -10.46 -5.86
N ASN A 233 10.43 -9.65 -6.33
CA ASN A 233 10.68 -8.54 -7.23
C ASN A 233 11.70 -7.55 -6.62
N THR A 234 11.55 -7.20 -5.35
CA THR A 234 12.47 -6.29 -4.66
C THR A 234 13.85 -6.91 -4.37
N LEU A 235 13.97 -8.24 -4.37
CA LEU A 235 15.23 -8.99 -4.22
C LEU A 235 15.90 -9.34 -5.57
N ASP A 236 15.31 -8.92 -6.68
CA ASP A 236 15.82 -9.19 -8.02
C ASP A 236 16.23 -7.90 -8.76
N PRO A 237 17.48 -7.45 -8.69
CA PRO A 237 17.91 -6.29 -9.47
C PRO A 237 17.95 -6.53 -10.99
N ALA A 238 17.87 -7.78 -11.46
CA ALA A 238 17.91 -8.09 -12.89
C ALA A 238 16.66 -7.60 -13.65
N HIS A 239 15.49 -7.58 -12.99
CA HIS A 239 14.27 -7.12 -13.64
C HIS A 239 14.33 -5.64 -14.04
N PHE A 240 15.17 -4.80 -13.37
CA PHE A 240 15.26 -3.38 -13.68
C PHE A 240 15.60 -3.12 -15.14
N CYS A 241 16.50 -3.92 -15.72
CA CYS A 241 16.92 -3.73 -17.11
C CYS A 241 15.77 -4.00 -18.09
N ALA A 242 14.95 -5.02 -17.83
CA ALA A 242 13.92 -5.48 -18.75
C ALA A 242 12.54 -4.87 -18.44
N ALA A 243 12.06 -4.98 -17.21
CA ALA A 243 10.74 -4.50 -16.82
C ALA A 243 10.66 -2.97 -16.84
N HIS A 244 11.74 -2.29 -16.41
CA HIS A 244 11.82 -0.83 -16.35
C HIS A 244 12.63 -0.22 -17.52
N HIS A 245 12.57 -0.86 -18.68
CA HIS A 245 13.21 -0.33 -19.89
C HIS A 245 12.75 1.09 -20.20
N GLY A 246 13.72 1.95 -20.54
CA GLY A 246 13.49 3.36 -20.84
C GLY A 246 13.24 4.26 -19.61
N THR A 247 13.17 3.69 -18.39
CA THR A 247 13.01 4.44 -17.14
C THR A 247 14.17 4.24 -16.15
N LEU A 248 14.45 3.01 -15.75
CA LEU A 248 15.51 2.67 -14.80
C LEU A 248 16.63 1.81 -15.43
N GLY A 249 16.42 1.27 -16.62
CA GLY A 249 17.39 0.42 -17.30
C GLY A 249 17.15 0.34 -18.80
N ASP A 250 18.03 -0.41 -19.48
CA ASP A 250 17.95 -0.69 -20.91
C ASP A 250 18.05 -2.21 -21.16
N ARG A 251 16.96 -2.81 -21.68
CA ARG A 251 16.86 -4.26 -21.94
C ARG A 251 17.86 -4.78 -22.97
N TYR A 252 18.47 -3.92 -23.75
CA TYR A 252 19.38 -4.30 -24.85
C TYR A 252 20.85 -4.11 -24.50
N SER A 253 21.19 -3.13 -23.66
CA SER A 253 22.58 -2.78 -23.34
C SER A 253 23.02 -3.18 -21.93
N ASP A 254 22.07 -3.25 -20.96
CA ASP A 254 22.40 -3.48 -19.56
C ASP A 254 22.48 -4.96 -19.13
N PRO A 255 21.76 -5.94 -19.76
CA PRO A 255 21.80 -7.32 -19.29
C PRO A 255 23.20 -7.91 -19.37
N ARG A 256 23.70 -8.39 -18.25
CA ARG A 256 25.01 -9.06 -18.11
C ARG A 256 24.94 -10.13 -17.01
N ALA A 257 25.83 -11.10 -17.10
CA ALA A 257 25.97 -12.08 -16.05
C ALA A 257 26.62 -11.43 -14.81
N TYR A 258 26.05 -11.68 -13.65
CA TYR A 258 26.59 -11.30 -12.35
C TYR A 258 26.16 -12.31 -11.29
N ALA A 259 26.86 -12.31 -10.15
CA ALA A 259 26.66 -13.26 -9.09
C ALA A 259 26.61 -12.57 -7.73
N PHE A 260 25.82 -13.15 -6.84
CA PHE A 260 25.79 -12.79 -5.43
C PHE A 260 26.50 -13.83 -4.58
N LYS A 261 27.19 -13.38 -3.54
CA LYS A 261 27.79 -14.20 -2.47
C LYS A 261 27.01 -13.99 -1.19
N THR A 262 26.77 -15.04 -0.43
CA THR A 262 26.12 -14.96 0.86
C THR A 262 27.09 -14.41 1.89
N THR A 263 26.80 -13.22 2.43
CA THR A 263 27.54 -12.58 3.53
C THR A 263 26.91 -12.92 4.88
N LYS A 264 25.58 -13.02 4.92
CA LYS A 264 24.82 -13.48 6.10
C LYS A 264 23.92 -14.65 5.69
N LYS A 265 24.10 -15.80 6.35
CA LYS A 265 23.31 -17.00 6.07
C LYS A 265 21.85 -16.80 6.47
N VAL A 266 20.96 -17.50 5.76
CA VAL A 266 19.51 -17.53 6.06
C VAL A 266 19.29 -18.00 7.50
N SER A 267 18.58 -17.20 8.28
CA SER A 267 18.18 -17.47 9.66
C SER A 267 16.75 -16.98 9.93
N ARG A 268 16.07 -17.56 10.91
CA ARG A 268 14.66 -17.26 11.22
C ARG A 268 14.42 -15.78 11.45
N ASP A 269 15.07 -15.19 12.43
CA ASP A 269 14.82 -13.80 12.86
C ASP A 269 15.73 -12.79 12.18
N GLY A 270 16.89 -13.23 11.69
CA GLY A 270 17.87 -12.35 11.06
C GLY A 270 17.72 -12.24 9.55
N GLY A 271 16.87 -13.02 8.89
CA GLY A 271 16.81 -13.06 7.44
C GLY A 271 18.12 -13.49 6.80
N PHE A 272 18.59 -12.77 5.78
CA PHE A 272 19.86 -13.05 5.09
C PHE A 272 20.42 -11.78 4.44
N GLU A 273 21.73 -11.82 4.07
CA GLU A 273 22.38 -10.77 3.28
C GLU A 273 23.25 -11.40 2.19
N LEU A 274 23.20 -10.79 1.02
CA LEU A 274 24.00 -11.14 -0.16
C LEU A 274 24.77 -9.91 -0.60
N ASP A 275 25.96 -10.12 -1.14
CA ASP A 275 26.79 -9.08 -1.74
C ASP A 275 27.35 -9.53 -3.09
N GLY A 276 27.48 -8.61 -4.05
CA GLY A 276 27.93 -8.93 -5.40
C GLY A 276 28.16 -7.72 -6.28
N ASP A 277 28.37 -7.98 -7.56
CA ASP A 277 28.72 -6.94 -8.56
C ASP A 277 27.63 -5.87 -8.73
N MET A 278 26.38 -6.24 -8.45
CA MET A 278 25.23 -5.32 -8.54
C MET A 278 24.93 -4.59 -7.22
N GLY A 279 25.73 -4.85 -6.18
CA GLY A 279 25.51 -4.29 -4.85
C GLY A 279 25.09 -5.34 -3.83
N SER A 280 24.55 -4.91 -2.71
CA SER A 280 24.11 -5.82 -1.65
C SER A 280 22.59 -5.86 -1.52
N LEU A 281 22.08 -7.06 -1.23
CA LEU A 281 20.67 -7.35 -0.96
C LEU A 281 20.54 -7.85 0.47
N GLU A 282 19.61 -7.33 1.22
CA GLU A 282 19.31 -7.79 2.56
C GLU A 282 17.79 -7.99 2.73
N PHE A 283 17.40 -9.14 3.25
CA PHE A 283 16.04 -9.39 3.72
C PHE A 283 16.03 -9.43 5.24
N VAL A 284 15.21 -8.57 5.85
CA VAL A 284 14.98 -8.51 7.28
C VAL A 284 13.52 -8.90 7.56
N PRO A 285 13.26 -10.03 8.22
CA PRO A 285 11.90 -10.42 8.58
C PRO A 285 11.20 -9.35 9.43
N PRO A 286 9.87 -9.20 9.31
CA PRO A 286 8.97 -10.02 8.48
C PRO A 286 8.88 -9.61 7.01
N CYS A 287 9.24 -8.36 6.63
CA CYS A 287 8.86 -7.84 5.32
C CYS A 287 9.79 -6.74 4.76
N LEU A 288 10.92 -6.44 5.39
CA LEU A 288 11.85 -5.41 4.91
C LEU A 288 12.87 -6.01 3.94
N VAL A 289 12.96 -5.43 2.76
CA VAL A 289 14.04 -5.66 1.80
C VAL A 289 14.87 -4.39 1.66
N LYS A 290 16.19 -4.52 1.72
CA LYS A 290 17.13 -3.43 1.43
C LYS A 290 17.98 -3.80 0.23
N TYR A 291 18.08 -2.90 -0.73
CA TYR A 291 18.99 -2.97 -1.86
C TYR A 291 19.93 -1.78 -1.85
N ARG A 292 21.23 -2.05 -1.82
CA ARG A 292 22.29 -1.04 -1.92
C ARG A 292 22.98 -1.24 -3.28
N PRO A 293 22.57 -0.48 -4.30
CA PRO A 293 23.14 -0.64 -5.64
C PRO A 293 24.62 -0.26 -5.66
N ASN A 294 25.43 -1.10 -6.31
CA ASN A 294 26.83 -0.84 -6.63
C ASN A 294 27.01 -0.97 -8.15
N TYR A 295 26.30 -0.14 -8.88
CA TYR A 295 26.05 -0.38 -10.28
C TYR A 295 26.38 0.87 -11.09
N GLY A 296 27.36 0.77 -11.97
CA GLY A 296 27.87 1.89 -12.75
C GLY A 296 26.89 2.56 -13.71
N ALA A 297 25.68 2.01 -13.90
CA ALA A 297 24.57 2.68 -14.57
C ALA A 297 23.72 3.54 -13.62
N MET A 298 23.75 3.26 -12.32
CA MET A 298 23.20 4.15 -11.31
C MET A 298 24.27 5.17 -10.90
N PRO A 299 24.03 6.48 -11.03
CA PRO A 299 25.05 7.51 -10.80
C PRO A 299 25.44 7.72 -9.33
N PHE A 300 25.20 6.74 -8.44
CA PHE A 300 25.35 6.89 -7.00
C PHE A 300 25.96 5.66 -6.35
N GLU A 301 27.01 5.12 -6.91
CA GLU A 301 27.69 3.92 -6.44
C GLU A 301 27.91 3.95 -4.93
N GLY A 302 27.29 2.99 -4.21
CA GLY A 302 27.39 2.87 -2.76
C GLY A 302 26.78 4.01 -1.92
N ALA A 303 26.12 4.98 -2.55
CA ALA A 303 25.56 6.16 -1.88
C ALA A 303 24.04 6.12 -1.70
N LEU A 304 23.38 5.04 -2.15
CA LEU A 304 21.93 4.86 -2.02
C LEU A 304 21.57 3.59 -1.28
N VAL A 305 20.45 3.64 -0.59
CA VAL A 305 19.74 2.46 -0.06
C VAL A 305 18.28 2.58 -0.47
N LEU A 306 17.81 1.58 -1.20
CA LEU A 306 16.38 1.37 -1.44
C LEU A 306 15.88 0.42 -0.35
N ALA A 307 14.99 0.90 0.51
CA ALA A 307 14.38 0.11 1.57
C ALA A 307 12.89 -0.02 1.30
N THR A 308 12.40 -1.24 1.16
CA THR A 308 11.00 -1.53 0.85
C THR A 308 10.43 -2.49 1.88
N TYR A 309 9.40 -2.07 2.56
CA TYR A 309 8.57 -2.94 3.38
C TYR A 309 7.47 -3.53 2.51
N CYS A 310 7.54 -4.80 2.19
CA CYS A 310 6.49 -5.53 1.46
C CYS A 310 5.47 -6.07 2.46
N VAL A 311 4.55 -5.22 2.91
CA VAL A 311 3.61 -5.55 3.99
C VAL A 311 2.51 -6.48 3.49
N PRO A 312 2.37 -7.69 4.05
CA PRO A 312 1.29 -8.62 3.70
C PRO A 312 -0.05 -8.09 4.24
N THR A 313 -0.95 -7.70 3.35
CA THR A 313 -2.26 -7.14 3.73
C THR A 313 -3.35 -8.20 3.76
N ALA A 314 -3.55 -8.90 2.65
CA ALA A 314 -4.52 -9.98 2.49
C ALA A 314 -4.03 -10.96 1.42
N PRO A 315 -4.64 -12.16 1.28
CA PRO A 315 -4.33 -13.07 0.20
C PRO A 315 -4.37 -12.38 -1.17
N GLY A 316 -3.28 -12.49 -1.93
CA GLY A 316 -3.14 -11.84 -3.23
C GLY A 316 -3.03 -10.32 -3.18
N LYS A 317 -2.74 -9.73 -2.02
CA LYS A 317 -2.57 -8.28 -1.85
C LYS A 317 -1.36 -7.94 -1.01
N VAL A 318 -0.66 -6.89 -1.40
CA VAL A 318 0.51 -6.37 -0.70
C VAL A 318 0.48 -4.85 -0.67
N ARG A 319 1.01 -4.27 0.39
CA ARG A 319 1.25 -2.83 0.53
C ARG A 319 2.76 -2.57 0.62
N PRO A 320 3.44 -2.28 -0.48
CA PRO A 320 4.81 -1.80 -0.43
C PRO A 320 4.86 -0.38 0.15
N LEU A 321 5.78 -0.18 1.10
CA LEU A 321 6.20 1.13 1.59
C LEU A 321 7.68 1.26 1.25
N ALA A 322 7.98 1.95 0.14
CA ALA A 322 9.33 2.09 -0.38
C ALA A 322 9.91 3.47 -0.06
N THR A 323 11.11 3.49 0.51
CA THR A 323 11.86 4.70 0.79
C THR A 323 13.25 4.61 0.17
N VAL A 324 13.81 5.77 -0.20
CA VAL A 324 15.19 5.86 -0.69
C VAL A 324 15.98 6.73 0.25
N LEU A 325 17.09 6.18 0.74
CA LEU A 325 18.08 6.91 1.52
C LEU A 325 19.27 7.26 0.65
N ARG A 326 19.94 8.34 0.99
CA ARG A 326 21.18 8.77 0.38
C ARG A 326 22.19 9.18 1.46
N ASP A 327 23.44 8.81 1.24
CA ASP A 327 24.56 9.36 1.99
C ASP A 327 24.81 10.83 1.58
N ARG A 328 24.77 11.74 2.55
CA ARG A 328 25.03 13.18 2.33
C ARG A 328 26.47 13.49 1.96
N ALA A 329 27.41 12.70 2.47
CA ALA A 329 28.82 12.87 2.22
C ALA A 329 29.24 12.48 0.78
N ALA A 330 28.39 11.66 0.08
CA ALA A 330 28.68 11.25 -1.28
C ALA A 330 28.56 12.43 -2.27
N PRO A 331 29.51 12.60 -3.19
CA PRO A 331 29.45 13.63 -4.23
C PRO A 331 28.17 13.48 -5.06
N PHE A 332 27.60 14.60 -5.51
CA PHE A 332 26.35 14.63 -6.26
C PHE A 332 26.39 15.65 -7.39
N GLY A 333 25.84 15.28 -8.54
CA GLY A 333 25.66 16.18 -9.66
C GLY A 333 26.92 16.44 -10.47
N GLU A 334 27.91 15.57 -10.39
CA GLU A 334 29.14 15.63 -11.18
C GLU A 334 28.90 15.23 -12.64
N THR A 335 27.96 14.31 -12.89
CA THR A 335 27.60 13.88 -14.24
C THR A 335 26.30 14.49 -14.74
N LEU A 336 26.14 14.55 -16.09
CA LEU A 336 24.89 14.98 -16.72
C LEU A 336 23.74 14.00 -16.42
N ALA A 337 24.05 12.72 -16.29
CA ALA A 337 23.09 11.67 -15.94
C ALA A 337 22.53 11.86 -14.51
N GLU A 338 23.37 12.20 -13.54
CA GLU A 338 22.95 12.52 -12.17
C GLU A 338 22.03 13.74 -12.13
N ARG A 339 22.34 14.78 -12.91
CA ARG A 339 21.51 15.97 -13.02
C ARG A 339 20.16 15.65 -13.67
N ALA A 340 20.14 14.82 -14.71
CA ALA A 340 18.92 14.37 -15.36
C ALA A 340 18.06 13.49 -14.43
N LEU A 341 18.70 12.56 -13.71
CA LEU A 341 18.01 11.76 -12.70
C LEU A 341 17.49 12.63 -11.54
N ALA A 342 18.23 13.65 -11.13
CA ALA A 342 17.78 14.61 -10.15
C ALA A 342 16.51 15.37 -10.61
N VAL A 343 16.39 15.68 -11.89
CA VAL A 343 15.18 16.30 -12.47
C VAL A 343 14.02 15.30 -12.50
N PHE A 344 14.29 14.05 -12.86
CA PHE A 344 13.28 12.97 -12.88
C PHE A 344 12.83 12.59 -11.46
N MET A 345 13.76 12.50 -10.53
CA MET A 345 13.53 12.29 -9.10
C MET A 345 13.18 13.59 -8.35
N GLY A 346 13.00 14.65 -9.08
CA GLY A 346 12.95 16.08 -8.77
C GLY A 346 12.41 16.54 -7.41
N PRO A 347 11.23 16.04 -6.94
CA PRO A 347 10.66 16.48 -5.67
C PRO A 347 11.54 16.21 -4.46
N THR A 348 12.35 15.16 -4.54
CA THR A 348 13.12 14.62 -3.43
C THR A 348 14.51 15.23 -3.30
N TRP A 349 15.04 15.75 -4.42
CA TRP A 349 16.35 16.40 -4.46
C TRP A 349 16.30 17.89 -4.13
N PHE A 350 15.14 18.51 -4.36
CA PHE A 350 14.86 19.92 -4.03
C PHE A 350 13.61 20.00 -3.15
N PRO A 351 13.71 19.68 -1.84
CA PRO A 351 12.59 19.77 -0.91
C PRO A 351 11.94 21.15 -0.98
N GLY A 352 10.64 21.20 -1.24
CA GLY A 352 9.86 22.44 -1.35
C GLY A 352 9.72 23.02 -2.77
N LEU A 353 10.48 22.56 -3.78
CA LEU A 353 10.32 22.99 -5.17
C LEU A 353 9.25 22.21 -5.95
N VAL A 354 9.06 20.94 -5.59
CA VAL A 354 8.09 20.08 -6.28
C VAL A 354 7.12 19.51 -5.25
N PRO A 355 5.81 19.57 -5.50
CA PRO A 355 4.79 19.05 -4.58
C PRO A 355 4.93 17.53 -4.38
N LYS A 356 4.63 17.03 -3.19
CA LYS A 356 4.75 15.60 -2.84
C LYS A 356 3.91 14.70 -3.76
N TRP A 357 2.69 15.14 -4.13
CA TRP A 357 1.83 14.38 -5.06
C TRP A 357 2.50 14.06 -6.39
N PHE A 358 3.40 14.92 -6.88
CA PHE A 358 4.10 14.66 -8.14
C PHE A 358 5.04 13.46 -8.01
N GLY A 359 5.78 13.38 -6.89
CA GLY A 359 6.62 12.20 -6.59
C GLY A 359 5.82 10.91 -6.49
N HIS A 360 4.61 10.97 -5.91
CA HIS A 360 3.72 9.81 -5.80
C HIS A 360 3.23 9.35 -7.18
N ILE A 361 2.86 10.27 -8.07
CA ILE A 361 2.47 9.91 -9.45
C ILE A 361 3.68 9.37 -10.23
N ALA A 362 4.83 10.03 -10.16
CA ALA A 362 6.04 9.59 -10.87
C ALA A 362 6.51 8.18 -10.44
N SER A 363 6.53 7.90 -9.14
CA SER A 363 6.86 6.57 -8.63
C SER A 363 5.83 5.52 -9.04
N SER A 364 4.55 5.90 -9.10
CA SER A 364 3.49 4.99 -9.52
C SER A 364 3.60 4.59 -11.00
N VAL A 365 4.12 5.46 -11.86
CA VAL A 365 4.40 5.11 -13.27
C VAL A 365 5.43 3.97 -13.36
N VAL A 366 6.49 4.02 -12.55
CA VAL A 366 7.48 2.94 -12.47
C VAL A 366 6.84 1.65 -11.95
N LEU A 367 6.09 1.75 -10.86
CA LEU A 367 5.43 0.59 -10.25
C LEU A 367 4.35 -0.06 -11.15
N HIS A 368 3.76 0.68 -12.10
CA HIS A 368 2.84 0.11 -13.08
C HIS A 368 3.52 -0.82 -14.06
N GLN A 369 4.82 -0.64 -14.30
CA GLN A 369 5.61 -1.54 -15.13
C GLN A 369 5.71 -2.94 -14.51
N ASP A 370 5.69 -3.04 -13.18
CA ASP A 370 5.67 -4.32 -12.45
C ASP A 370 4.28 -4.92 -12.32
N ALA A 371 3.24 -4.09 -12.25
CA ALA A 371 1.91 -4.51 -11.80
C ALA A 371 1.35 -5.71 -12.59
N ALA A 372 1.39 -5.66 -13.93
CA ALA A 372 0.89 -6.73 -14.78
C ALA A 372 1.73 -8.01 -14.65
N LEU A 373 3.05 -7.86 -14.57
CA LEU A 373 3.97 -9.00 -14.44
C LEU A 373 3.75 -9.72 -13.11
N LEU A 374 3.73 -8.99 -12.00
CA LEU A 374 3.58 -9.57 -10.67
C LEU A 374 2.19 -10.16 -10.43
N TYR A 375 1.14 -9.51 -10.94
CA TYR A 375 -0.22 -10.04 -10.86
C TYR A 375 -0.33 -11.39 -11.55
N GLU A 376 0.11 -11.49 -12.80
CA GLU A 376 0.02 -12.72 -13.58
C GLU A 376 0.99 -13.79 -13.06
N GLN A 377 2.21 -13.43 -12.66
CA GLN A 377 3.18 -14.36 -12.04
C GLN A 377 2.57 -15.03 -10.82
N TYR A 378 1.99 -14.26 -9.89
CA TYR A 378 1.37 -14.81 -8.69
C TYR A 378 0.24 -15.79 -9.02
N ARG A 379 -0.64 -15.44 -9.97
CA ARG A 379 -1.73 -16.29 -10.41
C ARG A 379 -1.23 -17.57 -11.09
N ASN A 380 -0.23 -17.46 -11.93
CA ASN A 380 0.36 -18.62 -12.62
C ASN A 380 1.02 -19.59 -11.63
N LEU A 381 1.70 -19.10 -10.59
CA LEU A 381 2.27 -19.95 -9.54
C LEU A 381 1.19 -20.79 -8.86
N ILE A 382 0.04 -20.20 -8.55
CA ILE A 382 -1.09 -20.92 -7.93
C ILE A 382 -1.71 -21.91 -8.90
N ASP A 383 -1.94 -21.53 -10.14
CA ASP A 383 -2.50 -22.42 -11.17
C ASP A 383 -1.59 -23.64 -11.43
N GLU A 384 -0.27 -23.47 -11.29
CA GLU A 384 0.73 -24.56 -11.34
C GLU A 384 0.77 -25.40 -10.06
N GLY A 385 0.03 -25.03 -9.03
CA GLY A 385 -0.08 -25.75 -7.76
C GLY A 385 0.96 -25.37 -6.71
N TYR A 386 1.53 -24.16 -6.77
CA TYR A 386 2.38 -23.62 -5.73
C TYR A 386 1.52 -22.81 -4.72
N GLU A 387 1.15 -23.46 -3.64
CA GLU A 387 0.44 -22.88 -2.50
C GLU A 387 1.11 -23.35 -1.20
N PRO A 388 2.29 -22.79 -0.84
CA PRO A 388 3.21 -23.40 0.12
C PRO A 388 2.68 -23.53 1.55
N THR A 389 1.60 -22.82 1.90
CA THR A 389 0.89 -22.98 3.17
C THR A 389 -0.12 -24.14 3.17
N LYS A 390 -0.42 -24.73 2.00
CA LYS A 390 -1.43 -25.79 1.85
C LYS A 390 -0.79 -27.17 1.76
N PRO A 391 -1.40 -28.21 2.35
CA PRO A 391 -0.96 -29.58 2.19
C PRO A 391 -0.98 -30.01 0.71
N GLY A 392 0.09 -30.67 0.28
CA GLY A 392 0.20 -31.17 -1.10
C GLY A 392 0.65 -30.14 -2.13
N SER A 393 0.98 -28.91 -1.72
CA SER A 393 1.59 -27.91 -2.59
C SER A 393 2.87 -28.42 -3.24
N LYS A 394 3.07 -28.06 -4.52
CA LYS A 394 4.38 -28.24 -5.15
C LYS A 394 5.42 -27.33 -4.48
N SER A 395 6.68 -27.74 -4.49
CA SER A 395 7.78 -26.85 -4.09
C SER A 395 8.04 -25.79 -5.17
N PHE A 396 8.65 -24.67 -4.80
CA PHE A 396 8.98 -23.60 -5.74
C PHE A 396 9.84 -24.10 -6.91
N ASN A 397 10.84 -24.93 -6.63
CA ASN A 397 11.72 -25.52 -7.65
C ASN A 397 11.02 -26.53 -8.59
N GLN A 398 9.80 -26.99 -8.28
CA GLN A 398 9.01 -27.82 -9.20
C GLN A 398 8.19 -26.99 -10.19
N VAL A 399 7.95 -25.70 -9.88
CA VAL A 399 7.17 -24.80 -10.74
C VAL A 399 8.02 -23.72 -11.41
N CYS A 400 9.19 -23.40 -10.84
CA CYS A 400 10.11 -22.37 -11.39
C CYS A 400 11.48 -22.99 -11.69
N TYR A 401 12.11 -22.50 -12.76
CA TYR A 401 13.47 -22.86 -13.14
C TYR A 401 14.37 -21.64 -13.04
N MET A 402 15.31 -21.65 -12.08
CA MET A 402 16.22 -20.55 -11.76
C MET A 402 17.67 -21.06 -11.81
N PRO A 403 18.29 -21.12 -13.00
CA PRO A 403 19.64 -21.66 -13.15
C PRO A 403 20.75 -20.64 -12.84
N ASN A 404 20.41 -19.35 -12.72
CA ASN A 404 21.41 -18.27 -12.69
C ASN A 404 21.75 -17.85 -11.26
N ASP A 405 22.99 -17.42 -11.05
CA ASP A 405 23.42 -16.86 -9.75
C ASP A 405 22.72 -15.54 -9.39
N VAL A 406 22.17 -14.84 -10.36
CA VAL A 406 21.36 -13.63 -10.15
C VAL A 406 20.09 -13.92 -9.34
N ASP A 407 19.51 -15.11 -9.49
CA ASP A 407 18.28 -15.54 -8.78
C ASP A 407 18.54 -15.90 -7.30
N ARG A 408 19.76 -15.70 -6.80
CA ARG A 408 20.15 -16.13 -5.45
C ARG A 408 19.35 -15.43 -4.35
N GLY A 409 18.94 -14.18 -4.56
CA GLY A 409 18.08 -13.42 -3.65
C GLY A 409 16.73 -14.10 -3.48
N VAL A 410 16.08 -14.40 -4.59
CA VAL A 410 14.79 -15.10 -4.66
C VAL A 410 14.89 -16.50 -4.03
N THR A 411 15.93 -17.25 -4.38
CA THR A 411 16.15 -18.60 -3.84
C THR A 411 16.35 -18.59 -2.31
N ALA A 412 17.14 -17.64 -1.79
CA ALA A 412 17.36 -17.50 -0.35
C ALA A 412 16.09 -17.13 0.39
N TYR A 413 15.27 -16.27 -0.18
CA TYR A 413 13.98 -15.87 0.38
C TYR A 413 12.97 -17.03 0.39
N ARG A 414 12.82 -17.77 -0.71
CA ARG A 414 11.93 -18.93 -0.78
C ARG A 414 12.36 -20.03 0.20
N ARG A 415 13.68 -20.18 0.39
CA ARG A 415 14.21 -21.07 1.43
C ARG A 415 13.86 -20.59 2.84
N TRP A 416 13.95 -19.28 3.11
CA TRP A 416 13.54 -18.70 4.39
C TRP A 416 12.08 -18.97 4.68
N LEU A 417 11.18 -18.74 3.71
CA LEU A 417 9.76 -19.01 3.83
C LEU A 417 9.49 -20.49 4.17
N GLN A 418 10.12 -21.40 3.43
CA GLN A 418 9.87 -22.82 3.58
C GLN A 418 10.42 -23.37 4.91
N VAL A 419 11.62 -22.95 5.31
CA VAL A 419 12.33 -23.52 6.46
C VAL A 419 11.88 -22.90 7.78
N HIS A 420 11.62 -21.59 7.78
CA HIS A 420 11.40 -20.84 9.02
C HIS A 420 9.98 -20.31 9.17
N ALA A 421 9.30 -20.01 8.08
CA ALA A 421 8.05 -19.22 8.11
C ALA A 421 6.81 -20.01 7.67
N GLY A 422 6.83 -21.33 7.75
CA GLY A 422 5.67 -22.18 7.46
C GLY A 422 5.18 -22.14 6.01
N GLY A 423 6.03 -21.67 5.08
CA GLY A 423 5.70 -21.47 3.67
C GLY A 423 5.08 -20.12 3.35
N GLY A 424 4.61 -19.36 4.32
CA GLY A 424 3.98 -18.04 4.11
C GLY A 424 3.15 -17.58 5.29
N VAL A 425 2.33 -16.56 5.05
CA VAL A 425 1.47 -15.94 6.06
C VAL A 425 0.28 -16.84 6.42
N PRO A 426 0.03 -17.16 7.70
CA PRO A 426 -1.21 -17.77 8.15
C PRO A 426 -2.29 -16.68 8.28
N TRP A 427 -3.02 -16.42 7.21
CA TRP A 427 -3.97 -15.33 7.12
C TRP A 427 -5.06 -15.40 8.21
N ALA A 428 -5.39 -14.24 8.81
CA ALA A 428 -6.51 -14.12 9.75
C ALA A 428 -7.88 -14.05 9.07
N CYS A 429 -7.95 -14.21 7.75
CA CYS A 429 -9.19 -14.24 6.95
C CYS A 429 -9.20 -15.48 6.05
N ASP A 430 -10.32 -15.68 5.33
CA ASP A 430 -10.38 -16.66 4.23
C ASP A 430 -9.28 -16.34 3.21
N ASP A 431 -8.51 -17.35 2.80
CA ASP A 431 -7.41 -17.24 1.85
C ASP A 431 -7.85 -17.36 0.37
N ALA A 432 -9.16 -17.40 0.13
CA ALA A 432 -9.70 -17.43 -1.22
C ALA A 432 -9.36 -16.14 -1.99
N LEU A 433 -8.78 -16.33 -3.17
CA LEU A 433 -8.49 -15.22 -4.06
C LEU A 433 -9.72 -14.81 -4.88
N PRO A 434 -9.87 -13.50 -5.20
CA PRO A 434 -10.90 -13.06 -6.15
C PRO A 434 -10.66 -13.71 -7.52
N PRO A 435 -11.69 -13.84 -8.38
CA PRO A 435 -11.52 -14.37 -9.72
C PRO A 435 -10.44 -13.62 -10.50
N ARG A 436 -9.63 -14.34 -11.31
CA ARG A 436 -8.62 -13.71 -12.18
C ARG A 436 -9.27 -12.68 -13.11
N GLY A 437 -8.68 -11.49 -13.21
CA GLY A 437 -9.19 -10.39 -14.02
C GLY A 437 -10.37 -9.62 -13.43
N SER A 438 -10.79 -9.91 -12.20
CA SER A 438 -11.80 -9.11 -11.49
C SER A 438 -11.23 -7.85 -10.83
N GLU A 439 -9.91 -7.74 -10.73
CA GLU A 439 -9.19 -6.63 -10.12
C GLU A 439 -8.64 -5.69 -11.18
N ASP A 440 -8.75 -4.38 -10.99
CA ASP A 440 -8.09 -3.39 -11.85
C ASP A 440 -6.66 -3.16 -11.33
N ILE A 441 -5.70 -3.84 -11.97
CA ILE A 441 -4.28 -3.78 -11.61
C ILE A 441 -3.65 -2.39 -11.85
N PHE A 442 -4.31 -1.55 -12.64
CA PHE A 442 -3.87 -0.20 -12.98
C PHE A 442 -4.66 0.88 -12.23
N ASP A 443 -5.53 0.49 -11.29
CA ASP A 443 -6.22 1.43 -10.43
C ASP A 443 -5.22 2.23 -9.59
N MET A 444 -5.43 3.54 -9.55
CA MET A 444 -4.68 4.50 -8.75
C MET A 444 -5.55 5.15 -7.69
N TRP A 445 -6.85 5.12 -7.88
CA TRP A 445 -7.77 5.79 -6.98
C TRP A 445 -7.87 5.06 -5.64
N ASP A 446 -8.27 3.80 -5.67
CA ASP A 446 -8.42 2.98 -4.46
C ASP A 446 -7.06 2.47 -3.95
N ALA A 447 -6.10 2.26 -4.87
CA ALA A 447 -4.75 1.84 -4.49
C ALA A 447 -3.93 2.92 -3.76
N HIS A 448 -4.20 4.21 -4.00
CA HIS A 448 -3.42 5.30 -3.42
C HIS A 448 -4.18 6.62 -3.25
N THR A 449 -4.76 7.20 -4.33
CA THR A 449 -5.15 8.61 -4.37
C THR A 449 -6.20 8.97 -3.33
N SER A 450 -7.24 8.13 -3.15
CA SER A 450 -8.33 8.38 -2.20
C SER A 450 -7.90 8.36 -0.73
N HIS A 451 -6.75 7.72 -0.46
CA HIS A 451 -6.21 7.52 0.89
C HIS A 451 -5.03 8.45 1.22
N CYS A 452 -4.46 9.13 0.22
CA CYS A 452 -3.34 10.06 0.38
C CYS A 452 -3.83 11.52 0.38
N SER A 453 -3.64 12.25 1.48
CA SER A 453 -4.05 13.66 1.60
C SER A 453 -3.45 14.53 0.49
N HIS A 454 -2.15 14.37 0.20
CA HIS A 454 -1.45 15.15 -0.83
C HIS A 454 -2.01 14.92 -2.24
N CYS A 455 -2.28 13.67 -2.62
CA CYS A 455 -2.83 13.33 -3.94
C CYS A 455 -4.30 13.70 -4.06
N LEU A 456 -5.08 13.49 -3.01
CA LEU A 456 -6.50 13.84 -2.99
C LEU A 456 -6.72 15.35 -3.09
N ASP A 457 -5.92 16.15 -2.37
CA ASP A 457 -5.99 17.61 -2.43
C ASP A 457 -5.52 18.14 -3.79
N ALA A 458 -4.44 17.57 -4.35
CA ALA A 458 -4.01 17.89 -5.71
C ALA A 458 -5.11 17.60 -6.73
N TYR A 459 -5.72 16.43 -6.66
CA TYR A 459 -6.82 16.03 -7.55
C TYR A 459 -8.01 16.99 -7.45
N ARG A 460 -8.41 17.39 -6.24
CA ARG A 460 -9.48 18.37 -6.01
C ARG A 460 -9.12 19.75 -6.60
N ASN A 461 -7.88 20.22 -6.37
CA ASN A 461 -7.40 21.50 -6.88
C ASN A 461 -7.33 21.51 -8.42
N PHE A 462 -6.87 20.43 -9.05
CA PHE A 462 -6.94 20.26 -10.50
C PHE A 462 -8.38 20.24 -11.01
N GLY A 463 -9.31 19.63 -10.29
CA GLY A 463 -10.74 19.68 -10.60
C GLY A 463 -11.28 21.12 -10.63
N ILE A 464 -10.96 21.92 -9.63
CA ILE A 464 -11.32 23.34 -9.59
C ILE A 464 -10.70 24.10 -10.79
N ALA A 465 -9.41 23.89 -11.05
CA ALA A 465 -8.72 24.53 -12.18
C ALA A 465 -9.34 24.15 -13.54
N ARG A 466 -9.71 22.90 -13.73
CA ARG A 466 -10.43 22.42 -14.93
C ARG A 466 -11.78 23.11 -15.06
N ASP A 467 -12.55 23.22 -13.99
CA ASP A 467 -13.89 23.81 -14.01
C ASP A 467 -13.83 25.32 -14.28
N VAL A 468 -12.81 26.01 -13.74
CA VAL A 468 -12.52 27.41 -14.07
C VAL A 468 -12.17 27.55 -15.55
N ALA A 469 -11.31 26.72 -16.10
CA ALA A 469 -10.96 26.73 -17.52
C ALA A 469 -12.19 26.43 -18.41
N ALA A 470 -13.04 25.49 -18.02
CA ALA A 470 -14.30 25.21 -18.73
C ALA A 470 -15.27 26.40 -18.65
N GLY A 471 -15.38 27.08 -17.51
CA GLY A 471 -16.14 28.32 -17.36
C GLY A 471 -15.63 29.46 -18.27
N ALA A 472 -14.31 29.56 -18.45
CA ALA A 472 -13.69 30.54 -19.35
C ALA A 472 -14.09 30.33 -20.82
N VAL A 473 -14.42 29.11 -21.25
CA VAL A 473 -14.98 28.84 -22.60
C VAL A 473 -16.33 29.54 -22.76
N VAL A 474 -17.20 29.42 -21.74
CA VAL A 474 -18.52 30.05 -21.73
C VAL A 474 -18.36 31.58 -21.75
N VAL A 475 -17.47 32.11 -20.90
CA VAL A 475 -17.20 33.58 -20.89
C VAL A 475 -16.65 34.05 -22.23
N ALA A 476 -15.74 33.31 -22.86
CA ALA A 476 -15.22 33.65 -24.18
C ALA A 476 -16.33 33.73 -25.25
N ALA A 477 -17.32 32.86 -25.20
CA ALA A 477 -18.47 32.87 -26.12
C ALA A 477 -19.37 34.11 -25.94
N LEU A 478 -19.37 34.70 -24.75
CA LEU A 478 -20.17 35.91 -24.40
C LEU A 478 -19.44 37.22 -24.63
N LEU A 479 -18.13 37.20 -24.98
CA LEU A 479 -17.36 38.42 -25.25
C LEU A 479 -17.91 39.19 -26.45
N PRO A 480 -17.72 40.54 -26.56
CA PRO A 480 -18.07 41.32 -27.74
C PRO A 480 -17.33 40.86 -28.99
N ASP A 481 -17.90 41.10 -30.19
CA ASP A 481 -17.31 40.66 -31.48
C ASP A 481 -15.91 41.22 -31.77
N ALA A 482 -15.56 42.34 -31.17
CA ALA A 482 -14.21 42.93 -31.27
C ALA A 482 -13.14 42.18 -30.46
N ALA A 483 -13.54 41.26 -29.57
CA ALA A 483 -12.62 40.47 -28.74
C ALA A 483 -12.19 39.17 -29.42
N PRO A 484 -11.02 38.59 -29.09
CA PRO A 484 -10.54 37.34 -29.68
C PRO A 484 -11.26 36.12 -29.07
N ARG A 485 -12.58 36.01 -29.26
CA ARG A 485 -13.44 34.97 -28.70
C ARG A 485 -12.96 33.58 -28.99
N LEU A 486 -12.71 33.28 -30.29
CA LEU A 486 -12.37 31.95 -30.76
C LEU A 486 -11.01 31.45 -30.19
N PRO A 487 -9.89 32.19 -30.31
CA PRO A 487 -8.63 31.75 -29.76
C PRO A 487 -8.66 31.64 -28.23
N VAL A 488 -9.34 32.52 -27.51
CA VAL A 488 -9.48 32.44 -26.05
C VAL A 488 -10.32 31.22 -25.65
N GLY A 489 -11.45 30.98 -26.32
CA GLY A 489 -12.30 29.82 -26.10
C GLY A 489 -11.59 28.49 -26.41
N LEU A 490 -10.84 28.43 -27.51
CA LEU A 490 -10.06 27.23 -27.87
C LEU A 490 -8.92 26.98 -26.87
N ALA A 491 -8.20 28.02 -26.44
CA ALA A 491 -7.15 27.85 -25.44
C ALA A 491 -7.70 27.40 -24.09
N ALA A 492 -8.82 27.94 -23.65
CA ALA A 492 -9.50 27.54 -22.43
C ALA A 492 -10.00 26.08 -22.50
N ALA A 493 -10.59 25.68 -23.64
CA ALA A 493 -11.02 24.31 -23.87
C ALA A 493 -9.84 23.32 -23.89
N ALA A 494 -8.75 23.66 -24.57
CA ALA A 494 -7.54 22.85 -24.60
C ALA A 494 -6.94 22.68 -23.20
N LEU A 495 -6.93 23.76 -22.40
CA LEU A 495 -6.47 23.73 -21.02
C LEU A 495 -7.36 22.81 -20.14
N ALA A 496 -8.69 22.96 -20.24
CA ALA A 496 -9.62 22.14 -19.48
C ALA A 496 -9.47 20.65 -19.83
N LEU A 497 -9.36 20.30 -21.12
CA LEU A 497 -9.14 18.93 -21.57
C LEU A 497 -7.77 18.39 -21.16
N GLY A 498 -6.73 19.22 -21.22
CA GLY A 498 -5.38 18.86 -20.76
C GLY A 498 -5.35 18.54 -19.27
N ILE A 499 -6.00 19.37 -18.45
CA ILE A 499 -6.12 19.12 -17.00
C ILE A 499 -6.93 17.85 -16.74
N ASP A 500 -8.07 17.64 -17.40
CA ASP A 500 -8.89 16.43 -17.21
C ASP A 500 -8.11 15.15 -17.59
N ARG A 501 -7.35 15.19 -18.69
CA ARG A 501 -6.48 14.09 -19.10
C ARG A 501 -5.37 13.83 -18.06
N PHE A 502 -4.75 14.89 -17.55
CA PHE A 502 -3.74 14.80 -16.50
C PHE A 502 -4.32 14.21 -15.20
N MET A 503 -5.53 14.62 -14.81
CA MET A 503 -6.25 14.05 -13.66
C MET A 503 -6.50 12.54 -13.80
N GLY A 504 -6.47 12.02 -15.03
CA GLY A 504 -6.53 10.60 -15.31
C GLY A 504 -5.45 9.81 -14.58
N LEU A 505 -4.23 10.36 -14.44
CA LEU A 505 -3.11 9.72 -13.75
C LEU A 505 -3.37 9.46 -12.26
N PHE A 506 -4.25 10.24 -11.63
CA PHE A 506 -4.67 10.05 -10.24
C PHE A 506 -5.75 8.97 -10.08
N ARG A 507 -6.39 8.56 -11.17
CA ARG A 507 -7.49 7.58 -11.17
C ARG A 507 -7.05 6.24 -11.69
N ARG A 508 -6.40 6.23 -12.85
CA ARG A 508 -5.99 5.01 -13.54
C ARG A 508 -4.90 5.33 -14.55
N TYR A 509 -3.82 4.55 -14.52
CA TYR A 509 -2.76 4.64 -15.51
C TYR A 509 -2.44 3.24 -16.04
N GLU A 510 -2.79 2.97 -17.29
CA GLU A 510 -2.52 1.71 -17.97
C GLU A 510 -1.14 1.73 -18.62
N PHE A 511 -0.37 0.66 -18.38
CA PHE A 511 0.94 0.45 -18.96
C PHE A 511 0.98 -0.87 -19.73
N SER A 512 1.64 -0.89 -20.87
CA SER A 512 1.86 -2.08 -21.68
C SER A 512 3.34 -2.18 -22.06
N HIS A 513 3.95 -3.33 -21.79
CA HIS A 513 5.34 -3.58 -22.20
C HIS A 513 5.51 -3.68 -23.72
N HIS A 514 4.43 -3.94 -24.46
CA HIS A 514 4.46 -4.00 -25.93
C HIS A 514 4.68 -2.64 -26.58
N ASP A 515 4.28 -1.57 -25.89
CA ASP A 515 4.31 -0.20 -26.41
C ASP A 515 5.53 0.58 -25.86
N ASN A 516 6.41 -0.10 -25.11
CA ASN A 516 7.57 0.51 -24.46
C ASN A 516 8.88 0.15 -25.23
N ASP A 517 8.99 0.65 -26.45
CA ASP A 517 10.19 0.57 -27.30
C ASP A 517 10.86 1.92 -27.48
#